data_e3cfd31699ca76a962c81ed269038fa0
#
_entry.id   e3cfd31699ca76a962c81ed269038fa0
#
_cell.length_a   1.000
_cell.length_b   1.000
_cell.length_c   1.000
_cell.angle_alpha   90.00
_cell.angle_beta   90.00
_cell.angle_gamma   90.00
#
_symmetry.space_group_name_H-M   'P 1'
#
loop_
_entity.id
_entity.type
_entity.pdbx_description
1 polymer ?
#
loop_
_entity_poly.entity_id
_entity_poly.type
_entity_poly.pdbx_seq_one_letter_code
_entity_poly.pdbx_strand_id
1 'polypeptide(L)'
;MVIYLLAGFFLLLFIVLSFIDRRRISNGIILTMALFFSVLSVVYATFSKGNELLVSVMGTVLLLLVLLIPFFVVGIATMLIVNGRLMLKREGRKLANMLPLIIGLGILALIITWFGSILKTGSPILGIVVVFIVALVGYFSFLFLSFLLSTFLYQFNFPRYNQDFLIVLGSGLIGGDRVPPLLASRLNRAIKFYDKQYAKKGKRATFIVSGGQGANETISEAEAMRGYLIEQGIDENFIIMEDQSVNTLQNMKFSKAKMDAIMSNYNSLFSTNNFHLFRAGIYARKAGLKSQGIGAKTALYYMPNALIREFIAITV
;
A
#
# COMPACT_ATOMS: atom_id res chain seq x y z
N MET A 1 -28.00 -15.80 -15.14
CA MET A 1 -27.52 -14.95 -16.24
C MET A 1 -26.91 -13.63 -15.73
N VAL A 2 -27.62 -12.82 -14.94
CA VAL A 2 -27.14 -11.51 -14.45
C VAL A 2 -25.78 -11.56 -13.71
N ILE A 3 -25.56 -12.55 -12.84
CA ILE A 3 -24.31 -12.70 -12.06
C ILE A 3 -23.07 -12.85 -12.96
N TYR A 4 -23.19 -13.64 -14.03
CA TYR A 4 -22.09 -13.81 -15.02
C TYR A 4 -21.80 -12.52 -15.79
N LEU A 5 -22.86 -11.76 -16.14
CA LEU A 5 -22.72 -10.48 -16.82
C LEU A 5 -22.01 -9.45 -15.90
N LEU A 6 -22.36 -9.43 -14.62
CA LEU A 6 -21.69 -8.57 -13.63
C LEU A 6 -20.22 -8.97 -13.45
N ALA A 7 -19.91 -10.25 -13.34
CA ALA A 7 -18.53 -10.72 -13.25
C ALA A 7 -17.70 -10.29 -14.47
N GLY A 8 -18.22 -10.53 -15.67
CA GLY A 8 -17.58 -10.14 -16.93
C GLY A 8 -17.43 -8.62 -17.06
N PHE A 9 -18.46 -7.86 -16.72
CA PHE A 9 -18.44 -6.39 -16.74
C PHE A 9 -17.35 -5.81 -15.83
N PHE A 10 -17.31 -6.22 -14.56
CA PHE A 10 -16.30 -5.70 -13.63
C PHE A 10 -14.89 -6.15 -13.99
N LEU A 11 -14.71 -7.36 -14.52
CA LEU A 11 -13.41 -7.84 -14.99
C LEU A 11 -12.91 -7.02 -16.18
N LEU A 12 -13.77 -6.80 -17.18
CA LEU A 12 -13.43 -5.99 -18.34
C LEU A 12 -13.12 -4.55 -17.93
N LEU A 13 -13.95 -3.96 -17.09
CA LEU A 13 -13.75 -2.60 -16.57
C LEU A 13 -12.41 -2.48 -15.82
N PHE A 14 -12.07 -3.47 -14.98
CA PHE A 14 -10.76 -3.54 -14.30
C PHE A 14 -9.61 -3.55 -15.29
N ILE A 15 -9.68 -4.40 -16.31
CA ILE A 15 -8.64 -4.51 -17.35
C ILE A 15 -8.46 -3.17 -18.04
N VAL A 16 -9.53 -2.57 -18.55
CA VAL A 16 -9.49 -1.28 -19.27
C VAL A 16 -8.90 -0.17 -18.40
N LEU A 17 -9.39 0.00 -17.18
CA LEU A 17 -8.92 1.07 -16.30
C LEU A 17 -7.47 0.85 -15.83
N SER A 18 -7.04 -0.40 -15.66
CA SER A 18 -5.66 -0.74 -15.31
C SER A 18 -4.68 -0.45 -16.45
N PHE A 19 -5.11 -0.60 -17.70
CA PHE A 19 -4.31 -0.18 -18.85
C PHE A 19 -4.22 1.34 -18.98
N ILE A 20 -5.28 2.09 -18.63
CA ILE A 20 -5.28 3.56 -18.66
C ILE A 20 -4.34 4.12 -17.60
N ASP A 21 -4.51 3.74 -16.33
CA ASP A 21 -3.63 4.18 -15.24
C ASP A 21 -3.73 3.24 -14.02
N ARG A 22 -2.64 2.55 -13.73
CA ARG A 22 -2.53 1.63 -12.57
C ARG A 22 -2.54 2.32 -11.21
N ARG A 23 -2.39 3.65 -11.16
CA ARG A 23 -2.30 4.47 -9.94
C ARG A 23 -3.67 4.95 -9.43
N ARG A 24 -4.76 4.28 -9.83
CA ARG A 24 -6.13 4.61 -9.39
C ARG A 24 -6.56 3.68 -8.28
N ILE A 25 -7.09 4.25 -7.19
CA ILE A 25 -7.67 3.47 -6.09
C ILE A 25 -8.91 2.69 -6.56
N SER A 26 -9.65 3.21 -7.54
CA SER A 26 -10.81 2.54 -8.15
C SER A 26 -10.48 1.17 -8.73
N ASN A 27 -9.23 0.95 -9.19
CA ASN A 27 -8.84 -0.34 -9.76
C ASN A 27 -8.95 -1.48 -8.73
N GLY A 28 -8.57 -1.22 -7.47
CA GLY A 28 -8.73 -2.20 -6.41
C GLY A 28 -10.18 -2.49 -6.07
N ILE A 29 -11.02 -1.45 -6.01
CA ILE A 29 -12.46 -1.59 -5.76
C ILE A 29 -13.11 -2.45 -6.86
N ILE A 30 -12.83 -2.12 -8.13
CA ILE A 30 -13.39 -2.82 -9.27
C ILE A 30 -12.90 -4.26 -9.33
N LEU A 31 -11.60 -4.51 -9.02
CA LEU A 31 -11.08 -5.87 -8.93
C LEU A 31 -11.75 -6.67 -7.79
N THR A 32 -11.97 -6.06 -6.62
CA THR A 32 -12.66 -6.71 -5.51
C THR A 32 -14.08 -7.11 -5.92
N MET A 33 -14.80 -6.23 -6.64
CA MET A 33 -16.12 -6.54 -7.20
C MET A 33 -16.05 -7.64 -8.27
N ALA A 34 -15.06 -7.60 -9.16
CA ALA A 34 -14.87 -8.65 -10.17
C ALA A 34 -14.65 -10.02 -9.52
N LEU A 35 -13.78 -10.10 -8.50
CA LEU A 35 -13.53 -11.33 -7.75
C LEU A 35 -14.77 -11.82 -7.03
N PHE A 36 -15.50 -10.92 -6.36
CA PHE A 36 -16.73 -11.26 -5.65
C PHE A 36 -17.77 -11.87 -6.59
N PHE A 37 -18.10 -11.21 -7.70
CA PHE A 37 -19.07 -11.72 -8.66
C PHE A 37 -18.56 -12.99 -9.40
N SER A 38 -17.25 -13.13 -9.58
CA SER A 38 -16.67 -14.36 -10.15
C SER A 38 -16.87 -15.56 -9.22
N VAL A 39 -16.61 -15.39 -7.91
CA VAL A 39 -16.86 -16.44 -6.91
C VAL A 39 -18.34 -16.78 -6.87
N LEU A 40 -19.23 -15.78 -6.81
CA LEU A 40 -20.69 -16.02 -6.86
C LEU A 40 -21.12 -16.76 -8.13
N SER A 41 -20.52 -16.45 -9.29
CA SER A 41 -20.79 -17.11 -10.55
C SER A 41 -20.43 -18.60 -10.50
N VAL A 42 -19.28 -18.93 -9.92
CA VAL A 42 -18.84 -20.33 -9.74
C VAL A 42 -19.78 -21.08 -8.80
N VAL A 43 -20.10 -20.48 -7.64
CA VAL A 43 -21.04 -21.07 -6.68
C VAL A 43 -22.40 -21.32 -7.34
N TYR A 44 -22.97 -20.30 -7.98
CA TYR A 44 -24.24 -20.42 -8.69
C TYR A 44 -24.22 -21.49 -9.79
N ALA A 45 -23.15 -21.54 -10.59
CA ALA A 45 -23.00 -22.55 -11.65
C ALA A 45 -22.98 -23.98 -11.10
N THR A 46 -22.31 -24.17 -9.96
CA THR A 46 -22.24 -25.49 -9.31
C THR A 46 -23.61 -25.95 -8.83
N PHE A 47 -24.35 -25.10 -8.13
CA PHE A 47 -25.66 -25.46 -7.60
C PHE A 47 -26.76 -25.56 -8.67
N SER A 48 -26.66 -24.77 -9.77
CA SER A 48 -27.67 -24.80 -10.84
C SER A 48 -27.53 -25.96 -11.82
N LYS A 49 -26.35 -26.57 -11.97
CA LYS A 49 -26.09 -27.67 -12.90
C LYS A 49 -26.51 -29.06 -12.39
N GLY A 50 -26.92 -29.16 -11.13
CA GLY A 50 -27.45 -30.39 -10.54
C GLY A 50 -26.49 -31.59 -10.45
N ASN A 51 -25.17 -31.36 -10.58
CA ASN A 51 -24.19 -32.43 -10.36
C ASN A 51 -24.02 -32.65 -8.85
N GLU A 52 -24.58 -33.76 -8.35
CA GLU A 52 -24.63 -34.09 -6.91
C GLU A 52 -23.23 -34.08 -6.24
N LEU A 53 -22.22 -34.64 -6.91
CA LEU A 53 -20.86 -34.66 -6.40
C LEU A 53 -20.29 -33.23 -6.26
N LEU A 54 -20.41 -32.39 -7.28
CA LEU A 54 -19.92 -31.01 -7.25
C LEU A 54 -20.67 -30.16 -6.24
N VAL A 55 -22.00 -30.36 -6.10
CA VAL A 55 -22.82 -29.67 -5.10
C VAL A 55 -22.39 -30.08 -3.69
N SER A 56 -22.19 -31.38 -3.43
CA SER A 56 -21.74 -31.88 -2.14
C SER A 56 -20.34 -31.35 -1.77
N VAL A 57 -19.39 -31.39 -2.69
CA VAL A 57 -18.03 -30.85 -2.48
C VAL A 57 -18.09 -29.36 -2.23
N MET A 58 -18.81 -28.59 -3.04
CA MET A 58 -18.95 -27.15 -2.86
C MET A 58 -19.63 -26.80 -1.53
N GLY A 59 -20.69 -27.51 -1.17
CA GLY A 59 -21.40 -27.36 0.10
C GLY A 59 -20.47 -27.64 1.28
N THR A 60 -19.67 -28.71 1.22
CA THR A 60 -18.68 -29.04 2.25
C THR A 60 -17.61 -27.96 2.36
N VAL A 61 -17.07 -27.47 1.24
CA VAL A 61 -16.07 -26.38 1.23
C VAL A 61 -16.64 -25.11 1.84
N LEU A 62 -17.87 -24.71 1.46
CA LEU A 62 -18.52 -23.52 2.03
C LEU A 62 -18.76 -23.69 3.54
N LEU A 63 -19.22 -24.86 3.99
CA LEU A 63 -19.39 -25.14 5.41
C LEU A 63 -18.07 -25.05 6.16
N LEU A 64 -17.00 -25.65 5.66
CA LEU A 64 -15.67 -25.58 6.26
C LEU A 64 -15.17 -24.14 6.33
N LEU A 65 -15.35 -23.35 5.25
CA LEU A 65 -15.00 -21.93 5.27
C LEU A 65 -15.74 -21.16 6.36
N VAL A 66 -17.06 -21.37 6.50
CA VAL A 66 -17.86 -20.73 7.55
C VAL A 66 -17.37 -21.13 8.95
N LEU A 67 -17.07 -22.41 9.17
CA LEU A 67 -16.56 -22.91 10.45
C LEU A 67 -15.16 -22.35 10.79
N LEU A 68 -14.35 -22.06 9.78
CA LEU A 68 -12.99 -21.52 9.96
C LEU A 68 -12.96 -20.00 10.15
N ILE A 69 -14.00 -19.26 9.76
CA ILE A 69 -14.06 -17.79 9.91
C ILE A 69 -13.72 -17.31 11.34
N PRO A 70 -14.32 -17.84 12.42
CA PRO A 70 -14.01 -17.41 13.77
C PRO A 70 -12.53 -17.57 14.14
N PHE A 71 -11.95 -18.72 13.77
CA PHE A 71 -10.52 -19.00 14.03
C PHE A 71 -9.62 -18.05 13.24
N PHE A 72 -9.99 -17.75 11.99
CA PHE A 72 -9.25 -16.80 11.15
C PHE A 72 -9.30 -15.38 11.72
N VAL A 73 -10.47 -14.93 12.18
CA VAL A 73 -10.64 -13.60 12.78
C VAL A 73 -9.84 -13.48 14.09
N VAL A 74 -9.90 -14.49 14.97
CA VAL A 74 -9.09 -14.54 16.19
C VAL A 74 -7.59 -14.59 15.86
N GLY A 75 -7.20 -15.35 14.83
CA GLY A 75 -5.82 -15.40 14.35
C GLY A 75 -5.30 -14.03 13.87
N ILE A 76 -6.09 -13.30 13.08
CA ILE A 76 -5.77 -11.94 12.66
C ILE A 76 -5.64 -11.00 13.87
N ALA A 77 -6.58 -11.03 14.80
CA ALA A 77 -6.54 -10.20 16.00
C ALA A 77 -5.27 -10.48 16.83
N THR A 78 -4.93 -11.76 17.05
CA THR A 78 -3.72 -12.17 17.75
C THR A 78 -2.46 -11.70 17.02
N MET A 79 -2.39 -11.89 15.69
CA MET A 79 -1.28 -11.42 14.85
C MET A 79 -1.09 -9.90 14.97
N LEU A 80 -2.16 -9.13 14.95
CA LEU A 80 -2.13 -7.67 15.09
C LEU A 80 -1.65 -7.25 16.50
N ILE A 81 -2.10 -7.93 17.56
CA ILE A 81 -1.65 -7.68 18.93
C ILE A 81 -0.16 -7.95 19.09
N VAL A 82 0.31 -9.11 18.60
CA VAL A 82 1.74 -9.47 18.63
C VAL A 82 2.57 -8.47 17.82
N ASN A 83 2.10 -8.10 16.62
CA ASN A 83 2.76 -7.11 15.80
C ASN A 83 2.81 -5.74 16.49
N GLY A 84 1.71 -5.28 17.09
CA GLY A 84 1.67 -4.02 17.83
C GLY A 84 2.65 -4.00 19.01
N ARG A 85 2.75 -5.09 19.78
CA ARG A 85 3.75 -5.21 20.86
C ARG A 85 5.19 -5.14 20.31
N LEU A 86 5.45 -5.80 19.18
CA LEU A 86 6.75 -5.77 18.53
C LEU A 86 7.11 -4.36 18.01
N MET A 87 6.13 -3.65 17.43
CA MET A 87 6.28 -2.25 17.01
C MET A 87 6.63 -1.33 18.17
N LEU A 88 5.91 -1.45 19.28
CA LEU A 88 6.18 -0.65 20.49
C LEU A 88 7.59 -0.91 21.05
N LYS A 89 8.08 -2.14 20.98
CA LYS A 89 9.42 -2.52 21.43
C LYS A 89 10.53 -2.00 20.52
N ARG A 90 10.33 -1.99 19.20
CA ARG A 90 11.36 -1.66 18.20
C ARG A 90 11.34 -0.21 17.73
N GLU A 91 10.14 0.36 17.59
CA GLU A 91 9.93 1.68 16.96
C GLU A 91 9.45 2.75 17.98
N GLY A 92 9.31 2.36 19.25
CA GLY A 92 8.93 3.26 20.34
C GLY A 92 7.40 3.48 20.46
N ARG A 93 7.03 4.17 21.56
CA ARG A 93 5.62 4.34 22.00
C ARG A 93 4.95 5.56 21.36
N LYS A 94 4.82 5.58 20.03
CA LYS A 94 4.03 6.59 19.31
C LYS A 94 2.66 6.01 18.98
N LEU A 95 1.60 6.84 18.97
CA LEU A 95 0.22 6.40 18.63
C LEU A 95 0.18 5.63 17.29
N ALA A 96 0.90 6.13 16.29
CA ALA A 96 1.01 5.49 14.98
C ALA A 96 1.59 4.06 15.05
N ASN A 97 2.40 3.73 16.05
CA ASN A 97 2.98 2.40 16.25
C ASN A 97 2.03 1.49 17.07
N MET A 98 1.00 2.06 17.71
CA MET A 98 -0.01 1.32 18.48
C MET A 98 -1.17 0.83 17.63
N LEU A 99 -1.32 1.29 16.40
CA LEU A 99 -2.48 0.99 15.55
C LEU A 99 -2.79 -0.52 15.43
N PRO A 100 -1.84 -1.42 15.15
CA PRO A 100 -2.14 -2.84 15.09
C PRO A 100 -2.63 -3.39 16.43
N LEU A 101 -2.05 -2.93 17.56
CA LEU A 101 -2.48 -3.35 18.90
C LEU A 101 -3.92 -2.91 19.19
N ILE A 102 -4.26 -1.66 18.91
CA ILE A 102 -5.59 -1.09 19.12
C ILE A 102 -6.63 -1.84 18.28
N ILE A 103 -6.34 -2.07 16.99
CA ILE A 103 -7.23 -2.79 16.08
C ILE A 103 -7.42 -4.25 16.56
N GLY A 104 -6.34 -4.94 16.90
CA GLY A 104 -6.40 -6.32 17.37
C GLY A 104 -7.21 -6.47 18.66
N LEU A 105 -7.02 -5.59 19.64
CA LEU A 105 -7.82 -5.55 20.87
C LEU A 105 -9.29 -5.19 20.58
N GLY A 106 -9.53 -4.26 19.66
CA GLY A 106 -10.88 -3.89 19.22
C GLY A 106 -11.64 -5.06 18.60
N ILE A 107 -10.99 -5.85 17.73
CA ILE A 107 -11.59 -7.06 17.16
C ILE A 107 -11.96 -8.06 18.25
N LEU A 108 -11.08 -8.34 19.23
CA LEU A 108 -11.39 -9.25 20.34
C LEU A 108 -12.54 -8.72 21.21
N ALA A 109 -12.55 -7.42 21.51
CA ALA A 109 -13.63 -6.80 22.26
C ALA A 109 -14.99 -6.94 21.53
N LEU A 110 -15.02 -6.73 20.22
CA LEU A 110 -16.22 -6.92 19.39
C LEU A 110 -16.70 -8.38 19.41
N ILE A 111 -15.80 -9.36 19.33
CA ILE A 111 -16.17 -10.79 19.44
C ILE A 111 -16.80 -11.09 20.80
N ILE A 112 -16.17 -10.63 21.88
CA ILE A 112 -16.65 -10.88 23.25
C ILE A 112 -18.03 -10.24 23.48
N THR A 113 -18.20 -8.99 23.03
CA THR A 113 -19.49 -8.28 23.16
C THR A 113 -20.58 -8.92 22.30
N TRP A 114 -20.24 -9.37 21.08
CA TRP A 114 -21.17 -10.10 20.21
C TRP A 114 -21.71 -11.37 20.89
N PHE A 115 -20.81 -12.25 21.38
CA PHE A 115 -21.21 -13.48 22.06
C PHE A 115 -21.98 -13.18 23.37
N GLY A 116 -21.55 -12.18 24.15
CA GLY A 116 -22.23 -11.77 25.39
C GLY A 116 -23.63 -11.20 25.13
N SER A 117 -23.85 -10.50 24.02
CA SER A 117 -25.15 -9.93 23.69
C SER A 117 -26.16 -10.98 23.20
N ILE A 118 -25.71 -11.97 22.43
CA ILE A 118 -26.56 -13.09 21.99
C ILE A 118 -27.07 -13.89 23.18
N LEU A 119 -26.25 -14.04 24.24
CA LEU A 119 -26.60 -14.86 25.41
C LEU A 119 -27.46 -14.13 26.45
N LYS A 120 -27.53 -12.79 26.46
CA LYS A 120 -28.09 -12.02 27.59
C LYS A 120 -29.34 -11.19 27.30
N THR A 121 -29.65 -10.82 26.06
CA THR A 121 -30.69 -9.81 25.85
C THR A 121 -31.50 -9.99 24.58
N GLY A 122 -32.81 -10.10 24.69
CA GLY A 122 -33.79 -9.90 23.61
C GLY A 122 -34.02 -8.40 23.30
N SER A 123 -33.06 -7.50 23.51
CA SER A 123 -33.23 -6.07 23.26
C SER A 123 -33.09 -5.75 21.75
N PRO A 124 -34.14 -5.24 21.07
CA PRO A 124 -34.11 -4.88 19.69
C PRO A 124 -33.05 -3.79 19.37
N ILE A 125 -32.87 -2.85 20.30
CA ILE A 125 -31.92 -1.73 20.16
C ILE A 125 -30.49 -2.27 20.08
N LEU A 126 -30.12 -3.20 20.94
CA LEU A 126 -28.80 -3.82 20.92
C LEU A 126 -28.56 -4.57 19.59
N GLY A 127 -29.57 -5.26 19.06
CA GLY A 127 -29.53 -5.91 17.75
C GLY A 127 -29.22 -4.91 16.62
N ILE A 128 -29.89 -3.76 16.58
CA ILE A 128 -29.66 -2.71 15.58
C ILE A 128 -28.23 -2.17 15.68
N VAL A 129 -27.74 -1.87 16.89
CA VAL A 129 -26.36 -1.38 17.10
C VAL A 129 -25.32 -2.38 16.61
N VAL A 130 -25.53 -3.65 16.90
CA VAL A 130 -24.64 -4.72 16.45
C VAL A 130 -24.61 -4.83 14.92
N VAL A 131 -25.78 -4.85 14.28
CA VAL A 131 -25.88 -4.88 12.81
C VAL A 131 -25.16 -3.68 12.19
N PHE A 132 -25.35 -2.49 12.75
CA PHE A 132 -24.66 -1.27 12.29
C PHE A 132 -23.13 -1.40 12.41
N ILE A 133 -22.62 -1.88 13.54
CA ILE A 133 -21.18 -2.09 13.75
C ILE A 133 -20.62 -3.11 12.74
N VAL A 134 -21.32 -4.23 12.54
CA VAL A 134 -20.92 -5.25 11.57
C VAL A 134 -20.90 -4.69 10.14
N ALA A 135 -21.90 -3.89 9.77
CA ALA A 135 -21.92 -3.23 8.46
C ALA A 135 -20.75 -2.26 8.29
N LEU A 136 -20.41 -1.46 9.32
CA LEU A 136 -19.24 -0.59 9.33
C LEU A 136 -17.93 -1.38 9.18
N VAL A 137 -17.75 -2.43 9.97
CA VAL A 137 -16.57 -3.29 9.90
C VAL A 137 -16.45 -3.92 8.49
N GLY A 138 -17.57 -4.42 7.94
CA GLY A 138 -17.64 -4.96 6.59
C GLY A 138 -17.24 -3.94 5.53
N TYR A 139 -17.75 -2.71 5.63
CA TYR A 139 -17.42 -1.61 4.72
C TYR A 139 -15.92 -1.27 4.75
N PHE A 140 -15.35 -1.05 5.95
CA PHE A 140 -13.93 -0.73 6.07
C PHE A 140 -13.03 -1.91 5.69
N SER A 141 -13.44 -3.15 5.95
CA SER A 141 -12.73 -4.35 5.51
C SER A 141 -12.72 -4.47 3.99
N PHE A 142 -13.83 -4.17 3.33
CA PHE A 142 -13.93 -4.12 1.88
C PHE A 142 -12.99 -3.05 1.28
N LEU A 143 -12.97 -1.84 1.85
CA LEU A 143 -12.07 -0.77 1.41
C LEU A 143 -10.60 -1.15 1.64
N PHE A 144 -10.30 -1.75 2.80
CA PHE A 144 -8.94 -2.18 3.13
C PHE A 144 -8.46 -3.29 2.19
N LEU A 145 -9.30 -4.28 1.89
CA LEU A 145 -8.99 -5.33 0.92
C LEU A 145 -8.74 -4.73 -0.48
N SER A 146 -9.59 -3.81 -0.91
CA SER A 146 -9.44 -3.10 -2.19
C SER A 146 -8.13 -2.30 -2.26
N PHE A 147 -7.74 -1.66 -1.15
CA PHE A 147 -6.44 -0.99 -1.00
C PHE A 147 -5.27 -1.99 -1.06
N LEU A 148 -5.36 -3.12 -0.35
CA LEU A 148 -4.32 -4.16 -0.37
C LEU A 148 -4.12 -4.72 -1.78
N LEU A 149 -5.20 -5.00 -2.51
CA LEU A 149 -5.15 -5.47 -3.90
C LEU A 149 -4.50 -4.42 -4.81
N SER A 150 -4.88 -3.13 -4.69
CA SER A 150 -4.25 -2.04 -5.44
C SER A 150 -2.75 -1.95 -5.15
N THR A 151 -2.39 -1.99 -3.86
CA THR A 151 -0.99 -1.92 -3.41
C THR A 151 -0.19 -3.12 -3.92
N PHE A 152 -0.75 -4.33 -3.85
CA PHE A 152 -0.13 -5.54 -4.35
C PHE A 152 0.09 -5.49 -5.87
N LEU A 153 -0.96 -5.15 -6.63
CA LEU A 153 -0.87 -5.06 -8.09
C LEU A 153 0.16 -4.02 -8.54
N TYR A 154 0.25 -2.90 -7.82
CA TYR A 154 1.21 -1.84 -8.16
C TYR A 154 2.67 -2.23 -7.87
N GLN A 155 2.94 -3.29 -7.06
CA GLN A 155 4.30 -3.84 -6.91
C GLN A 155 4.82 -4.48 -8.21
N PHE A 156 3.94 -4.99 -9.08
CA PHE A 156 4.29 -5.59 -10.37
C PHE A 156 4.47 -4.52 -11.46
N ASN A 157 5.23 -3.50 -11.12
CA ASN A 157 5.61 -2.45 -12.04
C ASN A 157 7.05 -2.67 -12.49
N PHE A 158 7.22 -2.82 -13.81
CA PHE A 158 8.52 -3.07 -14.43
C PHE A 158 8.90 -1.88 -15.36
N PRO A 159 9.42 -0.79 -14.78
CA PRO A 159 9.78 0.38 -15.57
C PRO A 159 10.91 0.06 -16.57
N ARG A 160 10.82 0.68 -17.74
CA ARG A 160 11.85 0.53 -18.78
C ARG A 160 13.15 1.20 -18.35
N TYR A 161 14.29 0.61 -18.73
CA TYR A 161 15.62 1.20 -18.56
C TYR A 161 15.87 2.30 -19.60
N ASN A 162 15.19 3.42 -19.44
CA ASN A 162 15.32 4.62 -20.27
C ASN A 162 14.89 5.87 -19.52
N GLN A 163 15.29 5.96 -18.25
CA GLN A 163 14.92 7.08 -17.38
C GLN A 163 15.96 8.19 -17.49
N ASP A 164 15.49 9.43 -17.52
CA ASP A 164 16.32 10.63 -17.46
C ASP A 164 16.51 11.05 -16.00
N PHE A 165 15.48 10.85 -15.16
CA PHE A 165 15.50 11.20 -13.75
C PHE A 165 15.06 10.05 -12.84
N LEU A 166 15.72 9.94 -11.68
CA LEU A 166 15.40 9.03 -10.60
C LEU A 166 15.09 9.84 -9.33
N ILE A 167 13.82 9.97 -8.98
CA ILE A 167 13.39 10.68 -7.78
C ILE A 167 13.51 9.73 -6.60
N VAL A 168 14.20 10.12 -5.52
CA VAL A 168 14.23 9.38 -4.26
C VAL A 168 13.47 10.18 -3.20
N LEU A 169 12.41 9.57 -2.65
CA LEU A 169 11.56 10.22 -1.65
C LEU A 169 12.14 10.07 -0.25
N GLY A 170 12.18 11.13 0.50
CA GLY A 170 12.57 11.16 1.90
C GLY A 170 11.64 10.39 2.84
N SER A 171 12.09 10.08 4.05
CA SER A 171 11.31 9.34 5.08
C SER A 171 11.70 9.68 6.53
N GLY A 172 12.38 10.79 6.74
CA GLY A 172 12.91 11.21 8.02
C GLY A 172 14.36 10.78 8.26
N LEU A 173 15.04 11.51 9.15
CA LEU A 173 16.42 11.25 9.58
C LEU A 173 16.46 10.71 11.02
N ILE A 174 17.55 10.03 11.37
CA ILE A 174 17.86 9.58 12.74
C ILE A 174 18.92 10.50 13.33
N GLY A 175 18.67 11.00 14.56
CA GLY A 175 19.63 11.87 15.24
C GLY A 175 19.78 13.25 14.61
N GLY A 176 18.92 13.58 13.64
CA GLY A 176 18.87 14.87 12.97
C GLY A 176 19.61 14.93 11.63
N ASP A 177 20.56 14.04 11.37
CA ASP A 177 21.48 14.11 10.24
C ASP A 177 21.72 12.75 9.53
N ARG A 178 21.41 11.62 10.17
CA ARG A 178 21.78 10.31 9.65
C ARG A 178 20.67 9.64 8.87
N VAL A 179 21.03 9.08 7.72
CA VAL A 179 20.14 8.29 6.87
C VAL A 179 19.72 6.99 7.57
N PRO A 180 18.42 6.80 7.91
CA PRO A 180 17.95 5.58 8.52
C PRO A 180 17.94 4.38 7.53
N PRO A 181 17.90 3.12 8.02
CA PRO A 181 17.86 1.94 7.17
C PRO A 181 16.71 1.96 6.14
N LEU A 182 15.58 2.56 6.50
CA LEU A 182 14.43 2.69 5.62
C LEU A 182 14.74 3.61 4.43
N LEU A 183 15.38 4.76 4.65
CA LEU A 183 15.79 5.69 3.62
C LEU A 183 16.95 5.13 2.79
N ALA A 184 17.94 4.50 3.44
CA ALA A 184 19.04 3.82 2.75
C ALA A 184 18.51 2.74 1.79
N SER A 185 17.47 2.01 2.16
CA SER A 185 16.86 1.01 1.27
C SER A 185 16.27 1.62 -0.01
N ARG A 186 15.71 2.85 0.06
CA ARG A 186 15.20 3.60 -1.11
C ARG A 186 16.33 4.04 -2.03
N LEU A 187 17.40 4.60 -1.44
CA LEU A 187 18.60 5.03 -2.16
C LEU A 187 19.25 3.84 -2.87
N ASN A 188 19.50 2.75 -2.16
CA ASN A 188 20.08 1.52 -2.72
C ASN A 188 19.20 0.91 -3.83
N ARG A 189 17.87 1.03 -3.71
CA ARG A 189 16.96 0.59 -4.77
C ARG A 189 17.09 1.43 -6.03
N ALA A 190 17.26 2.74 -5.88
CA ALA A 190 17.48 3.67 -7.00
C ALA A 190 18.86 3.47 -7.62
N ILE A 191 19.92 3.33 -6.82
CA ILE A 191 21.29 3.01 -7.31
C ILE A 191 21.27 1.72 -8.13
N LYS A 192 20.68 0.65 -7.60
CA LYS A 192 20.56 -0.63 -8.33
C LYS A 192 19.83 -0.50 -9.66
N PHE A 193 18.86 0.40 -9.77
CA PHE A 193 18.20 0.67 -11.05
C PHE A 193 19.11 1.48 -11.99
N TYR A 194 19.78 2.50 -11.48
CA TYR A 194 20.75 3.32 -12.20
C TYR A 194 21.86 2.46 -12.82
N ASP A 195 22.50 1.59 -12.03
CA ASP A 195 23.57 0.71 -12.49
C ASP A 195 23.09 -0.24 -13.60
N LYS A 196 21.90 -0.84 -13.41
CA LYS A 196 21.29 -1.72 -14.41
C LYS A 196 20.94 -0.99 -15.70
N GLN A 197 20.48 0.25 -15.60
CA GLN A 197 20.20 1.08 -16.76
C GLN A 197 21.50 1.41 -17.50
N TYR A 198 22.52 1.83 -16.78
CA TYR A 198 23.82 2.13 -17.37
C TYR A 198 24.43 0.91 -18.05
N ALA A 199 24.45 -0.23 -17.38
CA ALA A 199 24.97 -1.48 -17.94
C ALA A 199 24.21 -1.94 -19.20
N LYS A 200 22.89 -1.71 -19.28
CA LYS A 200 22.07 -2.16 -20.42
C LYS A 200 21.98 -1.18 -21.57
N LYS A 201 22.10 0.12 -21.31
CA LYS A 201 21.79 1.19 -22.28
C LYS A 201 22.88 2.26 -22.39
N GLY A 202 23.94 2.22 -21.56
CA GLY A 202 24.94 3.28 -21.46
C GLY A 202 24.37 4.63 -20.99
N LYS A 203 23.10 4.67 -20.55
CA LYS A 203 22.41 5.91 -20.19
C LYS A 203 22.49 6.14 -18.68
N ARG A 204 23.08 7.26 -18.27
CA ARG A 204 23.06 7.77 -16.91
C ARG A 204 21.77 8.55 -16.66
N ALA A 205 21.15 8.38 -15.49
CA ALA A 205 20.02 9.17 -15.05
C ALA A 205 20.46 10.15 -13.96
N THR A 206 19.81 11.31 -13.87
CA THR A 206 20.06 12.26 -12.78
C THR A 206 19.18 11.91 -11.60
N PHE A 207 19.76 11.82 -10.42
CA PHE A 207 19.02 11.65 -9.17
C PHE A 207 18.40 12.97 -8.74
N ILE A 208 17.11 12.93 -8.34
CA ILE A 208 16.47 14.02 -7.61
C ILE A 208 16.18 13.49 -6.21
N VAL A 209 16.95 13.93 -5.23
CA VAL A 209 16.72 13.60 -3.82
C VAL A 209 15.77 14.62 -3.23
N SER A 210 14.58 14.17 -2.81
CA SER A 210 13.48 15.07 -2.43
C SER A 210 13.03 14.81 -1.00
N GLY A 211 13.18 15.82 -0.17
CA GLY A 211 12.80 15.85 1.23
C GLY A 211 13.36 17.06 1.95
N GLY A 212 12.50 17.87 2.55
CA GLY A 212 12.88 19.06 3.34
C GLY A 212 13.44 18.68 4.70
N GLN A 213 13.61 19.69 5.54
CA GLN A 213 14.10 19.54 6.91
C GLN A 213 12.91 19.39 7.87
N GLY A 214 12.86 18.28 8.58
CA GLY A 214 11.88 18.05 9.64
C GLY A 214 12.20 18.84 10.93
N ALA A 215 11.22 19.00 11.81
CA ALA A 215 11.34 19.80 13.03
C ALA A 215 12.48 19.35 14.00
N ASN A 216 12.86 18.07 13.94
CA ASN A 216 13.93 17.49 14.78
C ASN A 216 15.17 17.13 13.95
N GLU A 217 15.34 17.71 12.79
CA GLU A 217 16.44 17.45 11.87
C GLU A 217 17.37 18.68 11.82
N THR A 218 18.67 18.45 11.73
CA THR A 218 19.70 19.49 11.67
C THR A 218 20.04 19.87 10.24
N ILE A 219 19.81 18.96 9.30
CA ILE A 219 19.96 19.14 7.86
C ILE A 219 18.68 18.66 7.15
N SER A 220 18.52 19.00 5.87
CA SER A 220 17.41 18.45 5.07
C SER A 220 17.60 16.98 4.76
N GLU A 221 16.50 16.24 4.57
CA GLU A 221 16.58 14.87 4.10
C GLU A 221 17.29 14.79 2.73
N ALA A 222 17.08 15.78 1.87
CA ALA A 222 17.74 15.88 0.57
C ALA A 222 19.26 15.98 0.71
N GLU A 223 19.76 16.76 1.66
CA GLU A 223 21.20 16.90 1.92
C GLU A 223 21.81 15.59 2.42
N ALA A 224 21.15 14.94 3.40
CA ALA A 224 21.59 13.62 3.89
C ALA A 224 21.59 12.55 2.78
N MET A 225 20.58 12.55 1.91
CA MET A 225 20.50 11.64 0.77
C MET A 225 21.60 11.90 -0.27
N ARG A 226 21.93 13.19 -0.52
CA ARG A 226 23.03 13.55 -1.42
C ARG A 226 24.37 13.04 -0.87
N GLY A 227 24.67 13.28 0.41
CA GLY A 227 25.87 12.74 1.03
C GLY A 227 25.98 11.23 0.90
N TYR A 228 24.87 10.51 1.19
CA TYR A 228 24.83 9.06 1.04
C TYR A 228 25.09 8.59 -0.42
N LEU A 229 24.52 9.26 -1.42
CA LEU A 229 24.76 8.89 -2.84
C LEU A 229 26.22 9.10 -3.23
N ILE A 230 26.86 10.19 -2.79
CA ILE A 230 28.27 10.46 -3.03
C ILE A 230 29.16 9.39 -2.38
N GLU A 231 28.88 9.00 -1.13
CA GLU A 231 29.57 7.90 -0.46
C GLU A 231 29.42 6.55 -1.18
N GLN A 232 28.31 6.35 -1.90
CA GLN A 232 28.09 5.17 -2.75
C GLN A 232 28.70 5.30 -4.15
N GLY A 233 29.48 6.35 -4.43
CA GLY A 233 30.20 6.54 -5.70
C GLY A 233 29.37 7.16 -6.83
N ILE A 234 28.23 7.77 -6.54
CA ILE A 234 27.48 8.55 -7.52
C ILE A 234 28.14 9.92 -7.66
N ASP A 235 28.47 10.30 -8.90
CA ASP A 235 29.02 11.60 -9.21
C ASP A 235 28.01 12.71 -8.84
N GLU A 236 28.49 13.71 -8.11
CA GLU A 236 27.69 14.84 -7.61
C GLU A 236 26.97 15.59 -8.73
N ASN A 237 27.54 15.67 -9.92
CA ASN A 237 26.94 16.30 -11.09
C ASN A 237 25.63 15.62 -11.55
N PHE A 238 25.39 14.39 -11.11
CA PHE A 238 24.13 13.66 -11.35
C PHE A 238 23.18 13.69 -10.16
N ILE A 239 23.35 14.61 -9.20
CA ILE A 239 22.49 14.72 -8.00
C ILE A 239 21.90 16.13 -7.89
N ILE A 240 20.58 16.21 -7.90
CA ILE A 240 19.84 17.47 -7.68
C ILE A 240 19.08 17.34 -6.38
N MET A 241 19.25 18.31 -5.48
CA MET A 241 18.51 18.36 -4.22
C MET A 241 17.18 19.12 -4.38
N GLU A 242 16.13 18.58 -3.78
CA GLU A 242 14.86 19.25 -3.54
C GLU A 242 14.61 19.20 -2.02
N ASP A 243 14.83 20.30 -1.33
CA ASP A 243 14.91 20.41 0.13
C ASP A 243 13.78 21.25 0.76
N GLN A 244 12.74 21.60 -0.02
CA GLN A 244 11.64 22.47 0.42
C GLN A 244 10.37 21.72 0.77
N SER A 245 10.26 20.47 0.38
CA SER A 245 9.04 19.68 0.54
C SER A 245 8.84 19.20 1.97
N VAL A 246 7.60 19.30 2.47
CA VAL A 246 7.19 18.84 3.82
C VAL A 246 6.22 17.65 3.76
N ASN A 247 5.84 17.19 2.58
CA ASN A 247 4.96 16.04 2.39
C ASN A 247 5.15 15.42 1.00
N THR A 248 4.64 14.18 0.83
CA THR A 248 4.85 13.42 -0.41
C THR A 248 4.28 14.09 -1.67
N LEU A 249 3.18 14.85 -1.57
CA LEU A 249 2.64 15.57 -2.73
C LEU A 249 3.58 16.70 -3.16
N GLN A 250 4.15 17.43 -2.19
CA GLN A 250 5.15 18.47 -2.46
C GLN A 250 6.43 17.86 -3.01
N ASN A 251 6.92 16.73 -2.47
CA ASN A 251 8.04 16.01 -3.05
C ASN A 251 7.85 15.80 -4.56
N MET A 252 6.67 15.31 -4.97
CA MET A 252 6.38 15.05 -6.38
C MET A 252 6.26 16.35 -7.19
N LYS A 253 5.60 17.40 -6.66
CA LYS A 253 5.43 18.68 -7.36
C LYS A 253 6.75 19.42 -7.54
N PHE A 254 7.56 19.50 -6.49
CA PHE A 254 8.82 20.24 -6.53
C PHE A 254 9.89 19.48 -7.32
N SER A 255 9.94 18.15 -7.22
CA SER A 255 10.77 17.34 -8.13
C SER A 255 10.36 17.55 -9.60
N LYS A 256 9.04 17.61 -9.89
CA LYS A 256 8.56 17.90 -11.24
C LYS A 256 9.05 19.28 -11.72
N ALA A 257 8.93 20.31 -10.90
CA ALA A 257 9.38 21.66 -11.26
C ALA A 257 10.88 21.70 -11.59
N LYS A 258 11.72 20.97 -10.80
CA LYS A 258 13.15 20.87 -11.08
C LYS A 258 13.44 20.14 -12.41
N MET A 259 12.71 19.06 -12.73
CA MET A 259 12.83 18.34 -14.00
C MET A 259 12.38 19.20 -15.20
N ASP A 260 11.24 19.87 -15.07
CA ASP A 260 10.69 20.75 -16.11
C ASP A 260 11.62 21.93 -16.45
N ALA A 261 12.41 22.41 -15.46
CA ALA A 261 13.41 23.46 -15.67
C ALA A 261 14.63 22.98 -16.48
N ILE A 262 14.89 21.68 -16.50
CA ILE A 262 16.06 21.10 -17.21
C ILE A 262 15.67 20.66 -18.62
N MET A 263 14.52 19.99 -18.78
CA MET A 263 14.05 19.53 -20.09
C MET A 263 12.51 19.39 -20.11
N SER A 264 11.92 19.69 -21.26
CA SER A 264 10.47 19.67 -21.46
C SER A 264 9.89 18.25 -21.65
N ASN A 265 10.69 17.30 -22.09
CA ASN A 265 10.27 15.92 -22.34
C ASN A 265 11.28 14.94 -21.74
N TYR A 266 10.84 14.20 -20.72
CA TYR A 266 11.69 13.28 -19.99
C TYR A 266 10.90 12.04 -19.51
N ASN A 267 11.66 10.97 -19.26
CA ASN A 267 11.16 9.81 -18.52
C ASN A 267 11.68 9.88 -17.09
N SER A 268 10.80 9.71 -16.13
CA SER A 268 11.17 9.72 -14.72
C SER A 268 10.60 8.53 -13.95
N LEU A 269 11.32 8.14 -12.91
CA LEU A 269 11.01 7.06 -12.01
C LEU A 269 11.13 7.56 -10.58
N PHE A 270 10.28 7.12 -9.66
CA PHE A 270 10.48 7.40 -8.24
C PHE A 270 10.78 6.13 -7.44
N SER A 271 11.65 6.24 -6.43
CA SER A 271 12.01 5.20 -5.49
C SER A 271 11.43 5.51 -4.11
N THR A 272 10.72 4.55 -3.53
CA THR A 272 10.21 4.61 -2.16
C THR A 272 10.06 3.18 -1.60
N ASN A 273 9.60 3.02 -0.35
CA ASN A 273 9.37 1.71 0.21
C ASN A 273 8.12 1.03 -0.38
N ASN A 274 8.13 -0.29 -0.42
CA ASN A 274 7.06 -1.09 -1.04
C ASN A 274 5.67 -0.80 -0.46
N PHE A 275 5.51 -0.60 0.86
CA PHE A 275 4.23 -0.25 1.47
C PHE A 275 3.72 1.14 1.03
N HIS A 276 4.61 2.08 0.80
CA HIS A 276 4.31 3.47 0.41
C HIS A 276 4.14 3.66 -1.10
N LEU A 277 4.53 2.68 -1.90
CA LEU A 277 4.66 2.77 -3.35
C LEU A 277 3.35 3.20 -4.05
N PHE A 278 2.23 2.63 -3.63
CA PHE A 278 0.92 2.92 -4.23
C PHE A 278 0.46 4.36 -3.92
N ARG A 279 0.56 4.81 -2.65
CA ARG A 279 0.21 6.20 -2.28
C ARG A 279 1.11 7.22 -2.96
N ALA A 280 2.42 6.96 -3.04
CA ALA A 280 3.34 7.80 -3.78
C ALA A 280 2.98 7.87 -5.28
N GLY A 281 2.53 6.75 -5.88
CA GLY A 281 2.00 6.71 -7.25
C GLY A 281 0.77 7.60 -7.44
N ILE A 282 -0.18 7.60 -6.48
CA ILE A 282 -1.35 8.50 -6.49
C ILE A 282 -0.88 9.97 -6.45
N TYR A 283 0.08 10.31 -5.59
CA TYR A 283 0.60 11.68 -5.50
C TYR A 283 1.42 12.10 -6.73
N ALA A 284 2.19 11.18 -7.32
CA ALA A 284 2.85 11.44 -8.61
C ALA A 284 1.81 11.80 -9.69
N ARG A 285 0.71 11.05 -9.76
CA ARG A 285 -0.39 11.35 -10.66
C ARG A 285 -1.06 12.71 -10.36
N LYS A 286 -1.34 13.01 -9.08
CA LYS A 286 -1.91 14.31 -8.65
C LYS A 286 -0.97 15.49 -8.98
N ALA A 287 0.34 15.26 -8.98
CA ALA A 287 1.34 16.25 -9.40
C ALA A 287 1.52 16.37 -10.92
N GLY A 288 0.77 15.59 -11.72
CA GLY A 288 0.91 15.58 -13.18
C GLY A 288 2.16 14.86 -13.69
N LEU A 289 2.82 14.03 -12.84
CA LEU A 289 3.96 13.21 -13.24
C LEU A 289 3.49 11.91 -13.91
N LYS A 290 4.07 11.59 -15.06
CA LYS A 290 3.90 10.28 -15.72
C LYS A 290 4.83 9.20 -15.14
N SER A 291 5.55 9.50 -14.06
CA SER A 291 6.51 8.62 -13.40
C SER A 291 5.83 7.37 -12.85
N GLN A 292 6.54 6.25 -12.99
CA GLN A 292 6.23 5.00 -12.30
C GLN A 292 7.12 4.87 -11.06
N GLY A 293 6.75 4.01 -10.11
CA GLY A 293 7.53 3.83 -8.89
C GLY A 293 8.23 2.48 -8.84
N ILE A 294 9.34 2.41 -8.10
CA ILE A 294 9.98 1.16 -7.69
C ILE A 294 10.00 1.07 -6.16
N GLY A 295 9.58 -0.08 -5.65
CA GLY A 295 9.53 -0.35 -4.22
C GLY A 295 10.86 -0.89 -3.68
N ALA A 296 11.36 -0.27 -2.62
CA ALA A 296 12.42 -0.83 -1.79
C ALA A 296 11.83 -1.78 -0.74
N LYS A 297 12.56 -2.85 -0.41
CA LYS A 297 12.11 -3.82 0.59
C LYS A 297 12.05 -3.21 1.99
N THR A 298 11.03 -3.59 2.73
CA THR A 298 10.82 -3.19 4.13
C THR A 298 10.79 -4.44 5.01
N ALA A 299 11.24 -4.31 6.25
CA ALA A 299 11.21 -5.40 7.23
C ALA A 299 9.76 -5.91 7.43
N LEU A 300 9.57 -7.23 7.44
CA LEU A 300 8.24 -7.86 7.51
C LEU A 300 7.44 -7.45 8.76
N TYR A 301 8.12 -7.27 9.90
CA TYR A 301 7.44 -6.85 11.13
C TYR A 301 6.83 -5.44 11.03
N TYR A 302 7.39 -4.58 10.18
CA TYR A 302 6.93 -3.20 9.99
C TYR A 302 5.71 -3.12 9.06
N MET A 303 5.57 -4.10 8.14
CA MET A 303 4.56 -4.08 7.06
C MET A 303 3.10 -3.94 7.54
N PRO A 304 2.60 -4.70 8.55
CA PRO A 304 1.20 -4.57 8.96
C PRO A 304 0.87 -3.16 9.45
N ASN A 305 1.71 -2.60 10.32
CA ASN A 305 1.54 -1.23 10.81
C ASN A 305 1.63 -0.20 9.68
N ALA A 306 2.61 -0.35 8.78
CA ALA A 306 2.80 0.56 7.66
C ALA A 306 1.58 0.56 6.72
N LEU A 307 1.04 -0.62 6.36
CA LEU A 307 -0.13 -0.74 5.49
C LEU A 307 -1.39 -0.13 6.12
N ILE A 308 -1.60 -0.29 7.42
CA ILE A 308 -2.71 0.36 8.14
C ILE A 308 -2.57 1.88 8.06
N ARG A 309 -1.38 2.43 8.29
CA ARG A 309 -1.11 3.88 8.19
C ARG A 309 -1.31 4.41 6.77
N GLU A 310 -0.86 3.67 5.76
CA GLU A 310 -1.07 4.04 4.35
C GLU A 310 -2.55 4.04 3.98
N PHE A 311 -3.31 3.05 4.46
CA PHE A 311 -4.76 2.99 4.26
C PHE A 311 -5.46 4.20 4.86
N ILE A 312 -5.17 4.53 6.14
CA ILE A 312 -5.72 5.71 6.79
C ILE A 312 -5.37 6.98 6.00
N ALA A 313 -4.10 7.14 5.59
CA ALA A 313 -3.64 8.32 4.86
C ALA A 313 -4.23 8.49 3.45
N ILE A 314 -4.85 7.46 2.88
CA ILE A 314 -5.54 7.51 1.59
C ILE A 314 -7.03 7.79 1.77
N THR A 315 -7.63 7.37 2.89
CA THR A 315 -9.07 7.47 3.17
C THR A 315 -9.45 8.80 3.84
N VAL A 316 -8.51 9.47 4.47
CA VAL A 316 -8.62 10.81 5.06
C VAL A 316 -8.07 11.87 4.11
#